data_9e2bc8c72c6b94b2b24c61e05b8b74be
#
_entry.id   9e2bc8c72c6b94b2b24c61e05b8b74be
#
_cell.length_a   1.000
_cell.length_b   1.000
_cell.length_c   1.000
_cell.angle_alpha   90.00
_cell.angle_beta   90.00
_cell.angle_gamma   90.00
#
_symmetry.space_group_name_H-M   'P 1'
#
loop_
_entity.id
_entity.type
_entity.pdbx_description
1 polymer ?
#
loop_
_entity_poly.entity_id
_entity_poly.type
_entity_poly.pdbx_seq_one_letter_code
_entity_poly.pdbx_strand_id
1 'polypeptide(L)'
;EDVDSSYWETALRETREELGIDTDEVEYLGQLSRIYIDRSNFFVNPQVGFLKYTPQFNPDPKEVAEVLKADITELATQPRLTDTMLHPTGIPVEMPYFNAGGKHIWGATAMIICELIQTLNTKYPAWINALHSCSGHTSPESL
;
A
#
# COMPACT_ATOMS: atom_id res chain seq x y z
N GLU A 1 12.18 -26.01 9.33
CA GLU A 1 11.91 -24.59 8.99
C GLU A 1 12.84 -24.22 7.88
N ASP A 2 12.31 -24.05 6.67
CA ASP A 2 13.06 -23.50 5.56
C ASP A 2 13.37 -22.04 5.90
N VAL A 3 14.65 -21.73 6.07
CA VAL A 3 15.08 -20.36 6.33
C VAL A 3 15.12 -19.64 5.00
N ASP A 4 14.20 -18.70 4.80
CA ASP A 4 14.21 -17.85 3.61
C ASP A 4 15.57 -17.17 3.45
N SER A 5 16.17 -17.25 2.26
CA SER A 5 17.51 -16.73 2.01
C SER A 5 17.53 -15.21 1.80
N SER A 6 16.36 -14.60 1.60
CA SER A 6 16.20 -13.17 1.35
C SER A 6 14.85 -12.64 1.84
N TYR A 7 14.76 -11.31 2.07
CA TYR A 7 13.49 -10.63 2.37
C TYR A 7 12.45 -10.79 1.25
N TRP A 8 12.91 -10.95 0.01
CA TRP A 8 12.03 -11.21 -1.11
C TRP A 8 11.36 -12.59 -1.03
N GLU A 9 12.14 -13.64 -0.74
CA GLU A 9 11.60 -14.99 -0.56
C GLU A 9 10.63 -15.05 0.63
N THR A 10 10.95 -14.39 1.74
CA THR A 10 10.04 -14.23 2.88
C THR A 10 8.72 -13.58 2.43
N ALA A 11 8.80 -12.46 1.72
CA ALA A 11 7.60 -11.74 1.25
C ALA A 11 6.74 -12.59 0.30
N LEU A 12 7.36 -13.34 -0.61
CA LEU A 12 6.63 -14.26 -1.50
C LEU A 12 5.96 -15.40 -0.74
N ARG A 13 6.66 -15.99 0.23
CA ARG A 13 6.11 -17.06 1.06
C ARG A 13 4.92 -16.56 1.86
N GLU A 14 5.06 -15.45 2.60
CA GLU A 14 3.97 -14.86 3.38
C GLU A 14 2.78 -14.47 2.50
N THR A 15 3.04 -13.88 1.34
CA THR A 15 1.99 -13.54 0.36
C THR A 15 1.22 -14.78 -0.11
N ARG A 16 1.91 -15.89 -0.34
CA ARG A 16 1.27 -17.16 -0.69
C ARG A 16 0.47 -17.74 0.47
N GLU A 17 1.02 -17.73 1.68
CA GLU A 17 0.39 -18.28 2.87
C GLU A 17 -0.85 -17.47 3.28
N GLU A 18 -0.71 -16.15 3.35
CA GLU A 18 -1.78 -15.27 3.83
C GLU A 18 -2.88 -15.03 2.78
N LEU A 19 -2.49 -14.75 1.53
CA LEU A 19 -3.42 -14.36 0.47
C LEU A 19 -3.83 -15.50 -0.46
N GLY A 20 -3.15 -16.65 -0.38
CA GLY A 20 -3.43 -17.84 -1.20
C GLY A 20 -3.24 -17.61 -2.70
N ILE A 21 -2.37 -16.67 -3.10
CA ILE A 21 -2.07 -16.40 -4.51
C ILE A 21 -0.83 -17.19 -4.96
N ASP A 22 -0.81 -17.53 -6.25
CA ASP A 22 0.40 -18.05 -6.87
C ASP A 22 1.42 -16.93 -7.04
N THR A 23 2.62 -17.14 -6.50
CA THR A 23 3.70 -16.15 -6.51
C THR A 23 4.78 -16.43 -7.55
N ASP A 24 4.67 -17.48 -8.34
CA ASP A 24 5.70 -17.90 -9.30
C ASP A 24 5.87 -16.90 -10.46
N GLU A 25 4.81 -16.16 -10.79
CA GLU A 25 4.83 -15.12 -11.83
C GLU A 25 5.00 -13.70 -11.29
N VAL A 26 5.28 -13.54 -10.00
CA VAL A 26 5.50 -12.21 -9.42
C VAL A 26 6.87 -11.68 -9.81
N GLU A 27 6.90 -10.62 -10.60
CA GLU A 27 8.12 -9.92 -10.99
C GLU A 27 8.61 -9.03 -9.84
N TYR A 28 9.87 -9.16 -9.45
CA TYR A 28 10.48 -8.29 -8.45
C TYR A 28 10.77 -6.91 -9.03
N LEU A 29 10.20 -5.87 -8.44
CA LEU A 29 10.44 -4.47 -8.84
C LEU A 29 11.44 -3.75 -7.95
N GLY A 30 11.61 -4.18 -6.70
CA GLY A 30 12.55 -3.56 -5.77
C GLY A 30 12.06 -3.61 -4.32
N GLN A 31 12.83 -2.97 -3.45
CA GLN A 31 12.44 -2.78 -2.05
C GLN A 31 12.30 -1.29 -1.73
N LEU A 32 11.45 -0.99 -0.76
CA LEU A 32 11.29 0.34 -0.19
C LEU A 32 12.11 0.48 1.10
N SER A 33 12.08 1.67 1.69
CA SER A 33 12.79 1.96 2.92
C SER A 33 12.35 1.07 4.06
N ARG A 34 13.32 0.59 4.83
CA ARG A 34 13.05 -0.17 6.04
C ARG A 34 12.35 0.72 7.07
N ILE A 35 11.27 0.22 7.65
CA ILE A 35 10.47 0.93 8.65
C ILE A 35 10.56 0.21 9.99
N TYR A 36 10.84 0.96 11.05
CA TYR A 36 10.74 0.47 12.42
C TYR A 36 9.37 0.80 12.99
N ILE A 37 8.71 -0.18 13.57
CA ILE A 37 7.39 -0.04 14.21
C ILE A 37 7.57 -0.17 15.72
N ASP A 38 7.59 0.96 16.42
CA ASP A 38 7.81 1.04 17.88
C ASP A 38 6.86 0.14 18.68
N ARG A 39 5.58 0.14 18.29
CA ARG A 39 4.54 -0.58 19.03
C ARG A 39 4.75 -2.09 19.09
N SER A 40 5.30 -2.68 18.04
CA SER A 40 5.58 -4.11 17.92
C SER A 40 7.04 -4.45 18.10
N ASN A 41 7.92 -3.43 18.17
CA ASN A 41 9.37 -3.58 18.20
C ASN A 41 9.91 -4.39 17.00
N PHE A 42 9.31 -4.19 15.82
CA PHE A 42 9.66 -4.89 14.60
C PHE A 42 10.17 -3.96 13.52
N PHE A 43 11.08 -4.50 12.70
CA PHE A 43 11.45 -3.89 11.42
C PHE A 43 10.68 -4.54 10.28
N VAL A 44 10.07 -3.71 9.45
CA VAL A 44 9.44 -4.11 8.20
C VAL A 44 10.38 -3.76 7.05
N ASN A 45 10.60 -4.71 6.14
CA ASN A 45 11.38 -4.52 4.92
C ASN A 45 10.45 -4.69 3.71
N PRO A 46 9.75 -3.62 3.27
CA PRO A 46 8.74 -3.73 2.24
C PRO A 46 9.36 -4.12 0.90
N GLN A 47 8.78 -5.13 0.25
CA GLN A 47 9.16 -5.59 -1.07
C GLN A 47 8.06 -5.21 -2.06
N VAL A 48 8.44 -4.82 -3.27
CA VAL A 48 7.50 -4.48 -4.34
C VAL A 48 7.56 -5.53 -5.43
N GLY A 49 6.44 -6.18 -5.65
CA GLY A 49 6.22 -7.16 -6.71
C GLY A 49 5.14 -6.70 -7.68
N PHE A 50 5.18 -7.21 -8.89
CA PHE A 50 4.22 -6.92 -9.95
C PHE A 50 3.68 -8.20 -10.58
N LEU A 51 2.38 -8.26 -10.78
CA LEU A 51 1.68 -9.28 -11.55
C LEU A 51 1.01 -8.64 -12.77
N LYS A 52 1.10 -9.28 -13.93
CA LYS A 52 0.47 -8.82 -15.18
C LYS A 52 -1.05 -9.02 -15.22
N TYR A 53 -1.60 -9.69 -14.22
CA TYR A 53 -3.01 -10.02 -14.10
C TYR A 53 -3.48 -9.83 -12.66
N THR A 54 -4.78 -9.74 -12.46
CA THR A 54 -5.37 -9.75 -11.12
C THR A 54 -5.49 -11.20 -10.64
N PRO A 55 -4.77 -11.59 -9.56
CA PRO A 55 -4.84 -12.95 -9.06
C PRO A 55 -6.20 -13.24 -8.40
N GLN A 56 -6.53 -14.51 -8.32
CA GLN A 56 -7.59 -14.97 -7.43
C GLN A 56 -7.04 -15.03 -6.01
N PHE A 57 -7.71 -14.36 -5.09
CA PHE A 57 -7.35 -14.41 -3.68
C PHE A 57 -8.09 -15.54 -2.99
N ASN A 58 -7.35 -16.31 -2.21
CA ASN A 58 -7.88 -17.35 -1.32
C ASN A 58 -7.23 -17.17 0.08
N PRO A 59 -7.57 -16.08 0.80
CA PRO A 59 -6.90 -15.71 2.03
C PRO A 59 -7.13 -16.74 3.14
N ASP A 60 -6.10 -16.94 3.98
CA ASP A 60 -6.27 -17.71 5.22
C ASP A 60 -7.15 -16.90 6.20
N PRO A 61 -8.35 -17.41 6.56
CA PRO A 61 -9.26 -16.69 7.43
C PRO A 61 -8.75 -16.54 8.87
N LYS A 62 -7.67 -17.23 9.25
CA LYS A 62 -7.03 -17.07 10.56
C LYS A 62 -6.10 -15.86 10.61
N GLU A 63 -5.50 -15.50 9.48
CA GLU A 63 -4.51 -14.42 9.37
C GLU A 63 -5.13 -13.16 8.74
N VAL A 64 -5.99 -13.34 7.73
CA VAL A 64 -6.55 -12.27 6.92
C VAL A 64 -8.06 -12.17 7.07
N ALA A 65 -8.52 -11.12 7.73
CA ALA A 65 -9.95 -10.87 7.91
C ALA A 65 -10.62 -10.38 6.62
N GLU A 66 -9.92 -9.60 5.80
CA GLU A 66 -10.43 -9.02 4.55
C GLU A 66 -9.28 -8.64 3.62
N VAL A 67 -9.44 -8.87 2.32
CA VAL A 67 -8.52 -8.39 1.28
C VAL A 67 -9.05 -7.08 0.72
N LEU A 68 -8.29 -6.00 0.93
CA LEU A 68 -8.62 -4.68 0.41
C LEU A 68 -7.82 -4.41 -0.86
N LYS A 69 -8.52 -4.16 -1.97
CA LYS A 69 -7.91 -3.75 -3.24
C LYS A 69 -8.02 -2.25 -3.39
N ALA A 70 -6.92 -1.60 -3.71
CA ALA A 70 -6.88 -0.16 -3.92
C ALA A 70 -6.21 0.16 -5.25
N ASP A 71 -6.77 1.08 -6.01
CA ASP A 71 -6.14 1.61 -7.21
C ASP A 71 -5.04 2.59 -6.81
N ILE A 72 -3.80 2.33 -7.22
CA ILE A 72 -2.66 3.18 -6.87
C ILE A 72 -2.79 4.59 -7.46
N THR A 73 -3.48 4.74 -8.59
CA THR A 73 -3.72 6.03 -9.22
C THR A 73 -4.74 6.85 -8.43
N GLU A 74 -5.77 6.19 -7.92
CA GLU A 74 -6.73 6.80 -7.02
C GLU A 74 -6.05 7.26 -5.72
N LEU A 75 -5.25 6.40 -5.10
CA LEU A 75 -4.51 6.76 -3.89
C LEU A 75 -3.54 7.93 -4.12
N ALA A 76 -2.86 7.96 -5.27
CA ALA A 76 -1.90 9.01 -5.61
C ALA A 76 -2.53 10.40 -5.84
N THR A 77 -3.81 10.44 -6.21
CA THR A 77 -4.56 11.69 -6.50
C THR A 77 -5.43 12.16 -5.33
N GLN A 78 -5.54 11.38 -4.27
CA GLN A 78 -6.31 11.78 -3.09
C GLN A 78 -5.73 13.03 -2.43
N PRO A 79 -6.59 13.93 -1.94
CA PRO A 79 -6.13 14.99 -1.04
C PRO A 79 -5.55 14.36 0.24
N ARG A 80 -4.67 15.10 0.90
CA ARG A 80 -4.15 14.66 2.21
C ARG A 80 -5.31 14.61 3.22
N LEU A 81 -5.65 13.40 3.64
CA LEU A 81 -6.67 13.16 4.66
C LEU A 81 -6.00 12.97 6.02
N THR A 82 -6.60 13.48 7.08
CA THR A 82 -6.15 13.29 8.46
C THR A 82 -7.32 12.92 9.34
N ASP A 83 -7.07 12.04 10.30
CA ASP A 83 -8.01 11.69 11.35
C ASP A 83 -7.34 11.86 12.72
N THR A 84 -8.13 12.16 13.73
CA THR A 84 -7.61 12.34 15.10
C THR A 84 -7.68 11.02 15.85
N MET A 85 -6.53 10.48 16.21
CA MET A 85 -6.41 9.28 17.03
C MET A 85 -5.87 9.62 18.41
N LEU A 86 -6.33 8.90 19.44
CA LEU A 86 -5.73 9.01 20.77
C LEU A 86 -4.47 8.16 20.85
N HIS A 87 -3.35 8.81 21.11
CA HIS A 87 -2.13 8.11 21.49
C HIS A 87 -2.35 7.34 22.81
N PRO A 88 -1.64 6.23 23.09
CA PRO A 88 -1.76 5.51 24.37
C PRO A 88 -1.55 6.37 25.61
N THR A 89 -0.87 7.51 25.49
CA THR A 89 -0.70 8.53 26.55
C THR A 89 -1.91 9.43 26.72
N GLY A 90 -3.00 9.26 25.95
CA GLY A 90 -4.20 10.08 25.98
C GLY A 90 -4.10 11.41 25.21
N ILE A 91 -2.99 11.66 24.52
CA ILE A 91 -2.81 12.88 23.70
C ILE A 91 -3.43 12.65 22.33
N PRO A 92 -4.30 13.56 21.81
CA PRO A 92 -4.79 13.50 20.46
C PRO A 92 -3.66 13.74 19.45
N VAL A 93 -3.55 12.87 18.46
CA VAL A 93 -2.56 12.97 17.38
C VAL A 93 -3.29 12.92 16.05
N GLU A 94 -2.98 13.85 15.16
CA GLU A 94 -3.47 13.80 13.80
C GLU A 94 -2.66 12.76 12.98
N MET A 95 -3.36 11.75 12.47
CA MET A 95 -2.78 10.69 11.69
C MET A 95 -3.22 10.82 10.23
N PRO A 96 -2.27 10.94 9.29
CA PRO A 96 -2.60 10.91 7.87
C PRO A 96 -3.02 9.50 7.45
N TYR A 97 -3.99 9.43 6.54
CA TYR A 97 -4.49 8.18 6.00
C TYR A 97 -4.85 8.30 4.51
N PHE A 98 -4.89 7.14 3.83
CA PHE A 98 -5.53 6.99 2.53
C PHE A 98 -6.91 6.38 2.70
N ASN A 99 -7.88 6.80 1.88
CA ASN A 99 -9.18 6.16 1.82
C ASN A 99 -9.22 5.18 0.65
N ALA A 100 -9.51 3.92 0.93
CA ALA A 100 -9.71 2.89 -0.07
C ALA A 100 -11.09 2.26 0.13
N GLY A 101 -12.05 2.64 -0.71
CA GLY A 101 -13.41 2.11 -0.63
C GLY A 101 -14.12 2.34 0.71
N GLY A 102 -13.87 3.48 1.37
CA GLY A 102 -14.41 3.80 2.69
C GLY A 102 -13.62 3.22 3.87
N LYS A 103 -12.53 2.50 3.62
CA LYS A 103 -11.60 2.01 4.63
C LYS A 103 -10.39 2.95 4.75
N HIS A 104 -9.96 3.20 5.97
CA HIS A 104 -8.78 4.03 6.23
C HIS A 104 -7.52 3.16 6.25
N ILE A 105 -6.56 3.48 5.37
CA ILE A 105 -5.22 2.91 5.37
C ILE A 105 -4.30 3.90 6.06
N TRP A 106 -3.77 3.55 7.22
CA TRP A 106 -2.97 4.43 8.08
C TRP A 106 -1.71 3.72 8.61
N GLY A 107 -0.90 4.43 9.40
CA GLY A 107 0.28 3.86 10.05
C GLY A 107 1.37 3.43 9.06
N ALA A 108 2.05 2.32 9.35
CA ALA A 108 3.15 1.81 8.53
C ALA A 108 2.73 1.51 7.08
N THR A 109 1.53 0.96 6.88
CA THR A 109 1.01 0.68 5.54
C THR A 109 0.84 1.97 4.73
N ALA A 110 0.31 3.04 5.34
CA ALA A 110 0.20 4.33 4.65
C ALA A 110 1.57 4.93 4.31
N MET A 111 2.58 4.77 5.18
CA MET A 111 3.95 5.21 4.91
C MET A 111 4.56 4.46 3.72
N ILE A 112 4.39 3.14 3.65
CA ILE A 112 4.85 2.29 2.56
C ILE A 112 4.22 2.73 1.22
N ILE A 113 2.90 2.93 1.21
CA ILE A 113 2.16 3.38 0.03
C ILE A 113 2.62 4.77 -0.40
N CYS A 114 2.83 5.68 0.55
CA CYS A 114 3.31 7.03 0.26
C CYS A 114 4.69 7.00 -0.42
N GLU A 115 5.63 6.21 0.09
CA GLU A 115 6.95 6.05 -0.52
C GLU A 115 6.88 5.41 -1.91
N LEU A 116 6.03 4.38 -2.08
CA LEU A 116 5.79 3.77 -3.38
C LEU A 116 5.30 4.79 -4.41
N ILE A 117 4.28 5.57 -4.05
CA ILE A 117 3.73 6.64 -4.90
C ILE A 117 4.83 7.66 -5.25
N GLN A 118 5.60 8.12 -4.27
CA GLN A 118 6.69 9.07 -4.51
C GLN A 118 7.76 8.49 -5.44
N THR A 119 8.11 7.22 -5.26
CA THR A 119 9.09 6.52 -6.10
C THR A 119 8.60 6.42 -7.54
N LEU A 120 7.34 6.04 -7.74
CA LEU A 120 6.71 5.99 -9.06
C LEU A 120 6.68 7.37 -9.72
N ASN A 121 6.34 8.40 -8.98
CA ASN A 121 6.30 9.78 -9.46
C ASN A 121 7.67 10.30 -9.88
N THR A 122 8.70 9.94 -9.16
CA THR A 122 10.08 10.34 -9.46
C THR A 122 10.64 9.63 -10.69
N LYS A 123 10.39 8.33 -10.79
CA LYS A 123 10.91 7.50 -11.89
C LYS A 123 10.09 7.63 -13.18
N TYR A 124 8.81 7.89 -13.06
CA TYR A 124 7.85 7.92 -14.17
C TYR A 124 6.97 9.19 -14.13
N PRO A 125 7.56 10.39 -14.28
CA PRO A 125 6.79 11.64 -14.18
C PRO A 125 5.66 11.77 -15.22
N ALA A 126 5.75 11.06 -16.33
CA ALA A 126 4.67 10.98 -17.32
C ALA A 126 3.40 10.31 -16.77
N TRP A 127 3.53 9.44 -15.79
CA TRP A 127 2.40 8.77 -15.14
C TRP A 127 1.52 9.77 -14.38
N ILE A 128 2.11 10.67 -13.58
CA ILE A 128 1.37 11.77 -12.91
C ILE A 128 0.68 12.69 -13.89
N ASN A 129 1.38 13.10 -14.96
CA ASN A 129 0.79 13.98 -15.96
C ASN A 129 -0.42 13.34 -16.65
N ALA A 130 -0.38 12.02 -16.87
CA ALA A 130 -1.51 11.26 -17.39
C ALA A 130 -2.69 11.24 -16.41
N LEU A 131 -2.45 11.13 -15.10
CA LEU A 131 -3.49 11.18 -14.07
C LEU A 131 -4.17 12.56 -14.01
N HIS A 132 -3.40 13.64 -14.05
CA HIS A 132 -3.93 15.00 -14.05
C HIS A 132 -4.71 15.34 -15.32
N SER A 133 -4.37 14.74 -16.46
CA SER A 133 -5.13 14.92 -17.71
C SER A 133 -6.46 14.18 -17.73
N CYS A 134 -6.60 13.08 -16.99
CA CYS A 134 -7.85 12.33 -16.85
C CYS A 134 -8.81 12.95 -15.83
N SER A 135 -8.33 13.72 -14.86
CA SER A 135 -9.15 14.41 -13.86
C SER A 135 -9.73 15.76 -14.31
N GLY A 136 -9.44 16.19 -15.53
CA GLY A 136 -9.81 17.49 -16.09
C GLY A 136 -11.08 17.48 -16.94
N HIS A 137 -12.20 16.90 -16.47
CA HIS A 137 -13.53 17.16 -17.05
C HIS A 137 -14.63 16.96 -16.03
N THR A 138 -14.86 17.96 -15.20
CA THR A 138 -16.21 18.43 -14.82
C THR A 138 -16.09 19.79 -14.15
N SER A 139 -16.06 20.84 -14.95
CA SER A 139 -16.59 22.12 -14.50
C SER A 139 -18.10 22.02 -14.59
N PRO A 140 -18.88 22.24 -13.54
CA PRO A 140 -20.29 22.54 -13.70
C PRO A 140 -20.38 23.97 -14.23
N GLU A 141 -20.78 24.10 -15.48
CA GLU A 141 -21.25 25.37 -16.01
C GLU A 141 -22.45 25.87 -15.19
N SER A 142 -22.33 27.10 -14.87
CA SER A 142 -23.33 28.03 -14.37
C SER A 142 -24.71 27.86 -15.00
N LEU A 143 -25.75 27.79 -14.16
CA LEU A 143 -27.04 28.48 -14.36
C LEU A 143 -27.57 28.94 -13.01
#